data_ddd6cd2d30de371037a92e6c77db91fd
#
_entry.id   ddd6cd2d30de371037a92e6c77db91fd
#
_cell.length_a   1.000
_cell.length_b   1.000
_cell.length_c   1.000
_cell.angle_alpha   90.00
_cell.angle_beta   90.00
_cell.angle_gamma   90.00
#
_symmetry.space_group_name_H-M   'P 1'
#
loop_
_entity.id
_entity.type
_entity.pdbx_description
1 polymer ?
#
loop_
_entity_poly.entity_id
_entity_poly.type
_entity_poly.pdbx_seq_one_letter_code
_entity_poly.pdbx_strand_id
1 'polypeptide(L)'
;MARNFKKIIWLLVGVMIFGIIGMVGCTKKTNEMTENSGLSATTPAEYKTMLEEKIKTYIGDVNLGTEYDFSKVTEDTKQSTYEEYEKYYKNLDTELTNLKNELNSKVSPSDGKVNDANRKIVESIDNLKMSISTVKSDLDANRNKILAMPKDEFIGAMKDIEKSAYDARVKVQESIDAAKNSFK
;
A
#
# COMPACT_ATOMS: atom_id res chain seq x y z
N MET A 1 -15.38 16.14 -25.15
CA MET A 1 -14.64 14.89 -24.88
C MET A 1 -14.59 14.61 -23.36
N ALA A 2 -15.73 14.52 -22.70
CA ALA A 2 -15.80 14.42 -21.23
C ALA A 2 -16.52 13.15 -20.74
N ARG A 3 -16.49 12.06 -21.52
CA ARG A 3 -17.35 10.88 -21.26
C ARG A 3 -16.61 9.65 -20.73
N ASN A 4 -15.28 9.62 -20.73
CA ASN A 4 -14.51 8.44 -20.33
C ASN A 4 -13.87 8.57 -18.94
N PHE A 5 -13.89 9.74 -18.31
CA PHE A 5 -13.26 9.96 -17.01
C PHE A 5 -14.06 9.33 -15.84
N LYS A 6 -15.38 9.22 -15.98
CA LYS A 6 -16.25 8.63 -14.93
C LYS A 6 -16.13 7.11 -14.80
N LYS A 7 -15.56 6.42 -15.79
CA LYS A 7 -15.45 4.94 -15.77
C LYS A 7 -14.21 4.45 -15.03
N ILE A 8 -13.17 5.25 -14.89
CA ILE A 8 -11.93 4.87 -14.20
C ILE A 8 -12.08 5.01 -12.70
N ILE A 9 -12.81 6.02 -12.22
CA ILE A 9 -13.06 6.24 -10.79
C ILE A 9 -13.97 5.15 -10.19
N TRP A 10 -14.90 4.58 -10.97
CA TRP A 10 -15.78 3.50 -10.51
C TRP A 10 -15.11 2.13 -10.40
N LEU A 11 -13.96 1.93 -11.04
CA LEU A 11 -13.21 0.67 -10.96
C LEU A 11 -12.40 0.54 -9.66
N LEU A 12 -12.07 1.66 -9.02
CA LEU A 12 -11.36 1.67 -7.72
C LEU A 12 -12.29 1.54 -6.50
N VAL A 13 -13.59 1.75 -6.65
CA VAL A 13 -14.58 1.65 -5.56
C VAL A 13 -15.33 0.32 -5.56
N GLY A 14 -15.22 -0.46 -6.64
CA GLY A 14 -16.06 -1.65 -6.86
C GLY A 14 -15.57 -2.97 -6.25
N VAL A 15 -14.39 -3.03 -5.63
CA VAL A 15 -13.80 -4.30 -5.14
C VAL A 15 -13.99 -4.54 -3.65
N MET A 16 -14.58 -3.60 -2.91
CA MET A 16 -14.70 -3.69 -1.45
C MET A 16 -15.98 -4.32 -0.90
N ILE A 17 -16.87 -4.88 -1.75
CA ILE A 17 -18.10 -5.51 -1.23
C ILE A 17 -18.36 -6.84 -1.97
N PHE A 18 -17.68 -7.89 -1.60
CA PHE A 18 -18.20 -9.27 -1.71
C PHE A 18 -17.25 -10.24 -0.99
N GLY A 19 -17.68 -10.71 0.17
CA GLY A 19 -16.94 -11.78 0.83
C GLY A 19 -17.43 -12.19 2.21
N ILE A 20 -18.72 -12.10 2.48
CA ILE A 20 -19.32 -12.83 3.61
C ILE A 20 -20.62 -13.46 3.14
N ILE A 21 -20.58 -14.67 2.65
CA ILE A 21 -21.71 -15.60 2.72
C ILE A 21 -21.12 -16.99 2.97
N GLY A 22 -21.55 -17.55 4.10
CA GLY A 22 -21.14 -18.82 4.60
C GLY A 22 -21.56 -20.01 3.73
N MET A 23 -20.85 -21.09 3.89
CA MET A 23 -21.37 -22.43 3.59
C MET A 23 -21.31 -23.28 4.84
N VAL A 24 -22.49 -23.46 5.41
CA VAL A 24 -22.83 -24.61 6.26
C VAL A 24 -23.05 -25.78 5.33
N GLY A 25 -22.33 -26.85 5.53
CA GLY A 25 -22.51 -28.09 4.80
C GLY A 25 -21.79 -29.22 5.54
N CYS A 26 -22.56 -29.92 6.43
CA CYS A 26 -22.14 -31.13 7.10
C CYS A 26 -21.87 -32.28 6.12
N THR A 27 -20.78 -33.07 6.34
CA THR A 27 -20.93 -34.52 6.67
C THR A 27 -19.59 -35.21 6.96
N LYS A 28 -19.57 -35.83 8.14
CA LYS A 28 -18.93 -37.11 8.57
C LYS A 28 -17.40 -37.27 8.55
N LYS A 29 -16.92 -37.30 9.79
CA LYS A 29 -15.99 -38.27 10.43
C LYS A 29 -14.79 -38.76 9.64
N THR A 30 -13.59 -38.36 10.04
CA THR A 30 -12.66 -39.23 10.76
C THR A 30 -11.66 -38.35 11.52
N ASN A 31 -11.28 -38.78 12.71
CA ASN A 31 -10.35 -38.14 13.62
C ASN A 31 -9.00 -37.87 12.93
N GLU A 32 -8.55 -36.61 13.00
CA GLU A 32 -7.22 -36.28 13.46
C GLU A 32 -7.24 -34.79 13.79
N MET A 33 -6.88 -34.48 15.03
CA MET A 33 -6.60 -33.14 15.49
C MET A 33 -5.46 -32.60 14.65
N THR A 34 -5.78 -31.67 13.77
CA THR A 34 -4.77 -30.74 13.27
C THR A 34 -5.33 -29.36 13.53
N GLU A 35 -4.78 -28.73 14.57
CA GLU A 35 -4.93 -27.32 14.81
C GLU A 35 -4.68 -26.60 13.50
N ASN A 36 -5.64 -25.80 13.09
CA ASN A 36 -5.51 -24.91 11.95
C ASN A 36 -4.58 -23.74 12.34
N SER A 37 -3.31 -24.05 12.51
CA SER A 37 -2.26 -23.06 12.57
C SER A 37 -2.17 -22.42 11.20
N GLY A 38 -2.59 -21.17 11.11
CA GLY A 38 -2.47 -20.39 9.89
C GLY A 38 -1.08 -20.58 9.30
N LEU A 39 -1.03 -21.11 8.08
CA LEU A 39 0.20 -21.46 7.36
C LEU A 39 1.16 -20.27 7.37
N SER A 40 2.19 -20.34 8.21
CA SER A 40 3.31 -19.42 8.10
C SER A 40 4.22 -19.90 6.98
N ALA A 41 4.66 -18.99 6.12
CA ALA A 41 5.61 -19.30 5.07
C ALA A 41 6.92 -19.77 5.71
N THR A 42 7.32 -21.01 5.42
CA THR A 42 8.48 -21.68 6.03
C THR A 42 9.63 -21.80 5.06
N THR A 43 9.36 -21.81 3.76
CA THR A 43 10.38 -21.94 2.70
C THR A 43 10.47 -20.65 1.86
N PRO A 44 11.60 -20.41 1.21
CA PRO A 44 11.76 -19.29 0.27
C PRO A 44 10.69 -19.21 -0.82
N ALA A 45 10.28 -20.36 -1.37
CA ALA A 45 9.27 -20.42 -2.42
C ALA A 45 7.86 -20.04 -1.89
N GLU A 46 7.49 -20.57 -0.73
CA GLU A 46 6.22 -20.21 -0.06
C GLU A 46 6.19 -18.74 0.32
N TYR A 47 7.31 -18.21 0.85
CA TYR A 47 7.43 -16.80 1.18
C TYR A 47 7.25 -15.91 -0.06
N LYS A 48 7.91 -16.23 -1.17
CA LYS A 48 7.77 -15.49 -2.42
C LYS A 48 6.31 -15.46 -2.90
N THR A 49 5.64 -16.61 -2.93
CA THR A 49 4.24 -16.72 -3.35
C THR A 49 3.32 -15.89 -2.43
N MET A 50 3.50 -16.03 -1.12
CA MET A 50 2.76 -15.26 -0.12
C MET A 50 3.00 -13.76 -0.27
N LEU A 51 4.26 -13.34 -0.44
CA LEU A 51 4.63 -11.93 -0.61
C LEU A 51 3.97 -11.33 -1.86
N GLU A 52 4.02 -12.03 -2.99
CA GLU A 52 3.38 -11.60 -4.25
C GLU A 52 1.86 -11.45 -4.10
N GLU A 53 1.21 -12.41 -3.44
CA GLU A 53 -0.23 -12.37 -3.15
C GLU A 53 -0.58 -11.17 -2.25
N LYS A 54 0.16 -10.97 -1.15
CA LYS A 54 -0.13 -9.90 -0.19
C LYS A 54 0.16 -8.52 -0.76
N ILE A 55 1.22 -8.37 -1.56
CA ILE A 55 1.47 -7.13 -2.29
C ILE A 55 0.32 -6.82 -3.24
N LYS A 56 -0.12 -7.80 -4.03
CA LYS A 56 -1.26 -7.62 -4.92
C LYS A 56 -2.54 -7.24 -4.18
N THR A 57 -2.77 -7.83 -3.01
CA THR A 57 -3.96 -7.57 -2.19
C THR A 57 -3.96 -6.16 -1.60
N TYR A 58 -2.83 -5.71 -1.04
CA TYR A 58 -2.77 -4.48 -0.24
C TYR A 58 -2.20 -3.28 -0.99
N ILE A 59 -1.27 -3.50 -1.91
CA ILE A 59 -0.66 -2.42 -2.72
C ILE A 59 -1.27 -2.38 -4.13
N GLY A 60 -1.79 -3.52 -4.61
CA GLY A 60 -2.34 -3.65 -5.96
C GLY A 60 -1.25 -3.53 -7.02
N ASP A 61 -1.63 -2.96 -8.16
CA ASP A 61 -0.72 -2.70 -9.28
C ASP A 61 0.00 -1.33 -9.14
N VAL A 62 -0.10 -0.69 -7.96
CA VAL A 62 0.55 0.60 -7.72
C VAL A 62 2.05 0.41 -7.63
N ASN A 63 2.78 1.05 -8.54
CA ASN A 63 4.22 1.17 -8.42
C ASN A 63 4.54 2.27 -7.40
N LEU A 64 5.00 1.86 -6.21
CA LEU A 64 5.36 2.79 -5.14
C LEU A 64 6.50 3.75 -5.54
N GLY A 65 7.30 3.39 -6.54
CA GLY A 65 8.36 4.22 -7.10
C GLY A 65 7.89 5.26 -8.13
N THR A 66 6.59 5.43 -8.36
CA THR A 66 6.06 6.43 -9.27
C THR A 66 5.66 7.69 -8.50
N GLU A 67 6.10 8.86 -8.96
CA GLU A 67 5.67 10.15 -8.40
C GLU A 67 4.18 10.39 -8.65
N TYR A 68 3.54 11.17 -7.75
CA TYR A 68 2.17 11.59 -7.96
C TYR A 68 2.08 12.58 -9.12
N ASP A 69 1.15 12.36 -10.05
CA ASP A 69 1.01 13.18 -11.27
C ASP A 69 0.19 14.44 -11.03
N PHE A 70 0.86 15.56 -10.86
CA PHE A 70 0.25 16.89 -10.75
C PHE A 70 0.08 17.61 -12.10
N SER A 71 0.38 16.97 -13.24
CA SER A 71 0.37 17.63 -14.57
C SER A 71 -1.02 18.09 -15.01
N LYS A 72 -2.06 17.49 -14.45
CA LYS A 72 -3.48 17.76 -14.81
C LYS A 72 -4.17 18.78 -13.91
N VAL A 73 -3.44 19.35 -12.95
CA VAL A 73 -4.00 20.34 -12.02
C VAL A 73 -4.33 21.64 -12.78
N THR A 74 -5.50 22.18 -12.51
CA THR A 74 -5.97 23.50 -12.96
C THR A 74 -6.39 24.32 -11.73
N GLU A 75 -6.65 25.62 -11.89
CA GLU A 75 -7.17 26.43 -10.77
C GLU A 75 -8.46 25.82 -10.19
N ASP A 76 -9.36 25.32 -11.03
CA ASP A 76 -10.64 24.75 -10.60
C ASP A 76 -10.51 23.38 -9.94
N THR A 77 -9.42 22.65 -10.18
CA THR A 77 -9.20 21.29 -9.66
C THR A 77 -8.24 21.22 -8.49
N LYS A 78 -7.65 22.34 -8.03
CA LYS A 78 -6.73 22.36 -6.88
C LYS A 78 -7.32 21.69 -5.65
N GLN A 79 -8.56 22.06 -5.29
CA GLN A 79 -9.25 21.52 -4.13
C GLN A 79 -9.42 20.00 -4.23
N SER A 80 -9.96 19.50 -5.34
CA SER A 80 -10.18 18.06 -5.55
C SER A 80 -8.87 17.28 -5.61
N THR A 81 -7.84 17.84 -6.26
CA THR A 81 -6.51 17.23 -6.29
C THR A 81 -5.91 17.10 -4.89
N TYR A 82 -6.04 18.15 -4.07
CA TYR A 82 -5.57 18.13 -2.69
C TYR A 82 -6.26 17.02 -1.88
N GLU A 83 -7.59 16.92 -1.97
CA GLU A 83 -8.39 15.92 -1.26
C GLU A 83 -8.11 14.50 -1.76
N GLU A 84 -7.89 14.30 -3.06
CA GLU A 84 -7.49 13.02 -3.64
C GLU A 84 -6.10 12.60 -3.15
N TYR A 85 -5.16 13.53 -3.07
CA TYR A 85 -3.81 13.29 -2.57
C TYR A 85 -3.79 12.94 -1.08
N GLU A 86 -4.53 13.68 -0.24
CA GLU A 86 -4.71 13.39 1.18
C GLU A 86 -5.30 11.98 1.38
N LYS A 87 -6.34 11.66 0.61
CA LYS A 87 -6.98 10.34 0.63
C LYS A 87 -6.02 9.22 0.18
N TYR A 88 -5.20 9.49 -0.83
CA TYR A 88 -4.19 8.54 -1.30
C TYR A 88 -3.26 8.13 -0.15
N TYR A 89 -2.68 9.07 0.58
CA TYR A 89 -1.78 8.76 1.69
C TYR A 89 -2.47 8.11 2.89
N LYS A 90 -3.72 8.49 3.16
CA LYS A 90 -4.52 7.81 4.20
C LYS A 90 -4.77 6.34 3.86
N ASN A 91 -5.12 6.05 2.62
CA ASN A 91 -5.33 4.67 2.16
C ASN A 91 -4.01 3.89 2.17
N LEU A 92 -2.93 4.47 1.64
CA LEU A 92 -1.61 3.84 1.62
C LEU A 92 -1.13 3.48 3.04
N ASP A 93 -1.31 4.36 4.03
CA ASP A 93 -0.99 4.09 5.43
C ASP A 93 -1.74 2.87 5.97
N THR A 94 -3.04 2.76 5.66
CA THR A 94 -3.87 1.63 6.05
C THR A 94 -3.39 0.32 5.42
N GLU A 95 -3.16 0.33 4.11
CA GLU A 95 -2.75 -0.87 3.37
C GLU A 95 -1.35 -1.34 3.74
N LEU A 96 -0.42 -0.42 4.00
CA LEU A 96 0.91 -0.75 4.53
C LEU A 96 0.83 -1.36 5.92
N THR A 97 -0.10 -0.91 6.75
CA THR A 97 -0.33 -1.50 8.07
C THR A 97 -0.82 -2.93 7.94
N ASN A 98 -1.78 -3.18 7.05
CA ASN A 98 -2.31 -4.51 6.78
C ASN A 98 -1.22 -5.44 6.23
N LEU A 99 -0.46 -4.98 5.23
CA LEU A 99 0.68 -5.74 4.68
C LEU A 99 1.70 -6.10 5.75
N LYS A 100 2.11 -5.13 6.59
CA LYS A 100 3.04 -5.37 7.69
C LYS A 100 2.54 -6.44 8.67
N ASN A 101 1.26 -6.36 9.05
CA ASN A 101 0.64 -7.32 9.96
C ASN A 101 0.63 -8.73 9.36
N GLU A 102 0.29 -8.87 8.09
CA GLU A 102 0.34 -10.16 7.38
C GLU A 102 1.77 -10.70 7.32
N LEU A 103 2.74 -9.88 6.94
CA LEU A 103 4.15 -10.28 6.90
C LEU A 103 4.67 -10.76 8.26
N ASN A 104 4.30 -10.06 9.34
CA ASN A 104 4.71 -10.45 10.69
C ASN A 104 4.01 -11.71 11.21
N SER A 105 2.76 -11.95 10.78
CA SER A 105 1.97 -13.09 11.27
C SER A 105 2.17 -14.38 10.49
N LYS A 106 2.62 -14.27 9.23
CA LYS A 106 2.68 -15.40 8.28
C LYS A 106 4.10 -15.89 8.00
N VAL A 107 5.12 -15.24 8.53
CA VAL A 107 6.52 -15.64 8.32
C VAL A 107 7.01 -16.42 9.52
N SER A 108 7.40 -17.68 9.28
CA SER A 108 8.07 -18.50 10.30
C SER A 108 9.51 -18.05 10.49
N PRO A 109 10.01 -17.97 11.73
CA PRO A 109 11.39 -17.61 12.01
C PRO A 109 12.43 -18.70 11.64
N SER A 110 12.03 -19.80 11.00
CA SER A 110 12.88 -20.98 10.79
C SER A 110 13.92 -20.82 9.67
N ASP A 111 13.68 -19.94 8.68
CA ASP A 111 14.63 -19.67 7.58
C ASP A 111 15.25 -18.28 7.72
N GLY A 112 16.57 -18.22 7.92
CA GLY A 112 17.29 -16.96 8.13
C GLY A 112 17.19 -16.00 6.93
N LYS A 113 17.18 -16.53 5.68
CA LYS A 113 17.07 -15.69 4.46
C LYS A 113 15.67 -15.09 4.33
N VAL A 114 14.63 -15.89 4.62
CA VAL A 114 13.25 -15.41 4.62
C VAL A 114 13.07 -14.34 5.69
N ASN A 115 13.57 -14.57 6.90
CA ASN A 115 13.51 -13.61 7.98
C ASN A 115 14.22 -12.28 7.65
N ASP A 116 15.41 -12.34 7.06
CA ASP A 116 16.16 -11.15 6.68
C ASP A 116 15.43 -10.35 5.58
N ALA A 117 14.89 -11.02 4.58
CA ALA A 117 14.11 -10.38 3.54
C ALA A 117 12.84 -9.73 4.11
N ASN A 118 12.10 -10.47 4.95
CA ASN A 118 10.89 -9.98 5.58
C ASN A 118 11.17 -8.77 6.49
N ARG A 119 12.20 -8.85 7.33
CA ARG A 119 12.62 -7.75 8.19
C ARG A 119 12.91 -6.47 7.40
N LYS A 120 13.66 -6.57 6.29
CA LYS A 120 13.98 -5.41 5.44
C LYS A 120 12.73 -4.75 4.85
N ILE A 121 11.74 -5.55 4.41
CA ILE A 121 10.47 -5.01 3.92
C ILE A 121 9.71 -4.32 5.06
N VAL A 122 9.60 -4.96 6.22
CA VAL A 122 8.90 -4.40 7.39
C VAL A 122 9.56 -3.10 7.85
N GLU A 123 10.89 -3.04 7.95
CA GLU A 123 11.63 -1.83 8.30
C GLU A 123 11.41 -0.70 7.27
N SER A 124 11.41 -1.03 5.98
CA SER A 124 11.14 -0.03 4.94
C SER A 124 9.68 0.47 4.98
N ILE A 125 8.72 -0.40 5.30
CA ILE A 125 7.32 -0.01 5.53
C ILE A 125 7.22 0.94 6.73
N ASP A 126 7.89 0.66 7.83
CA ASP A 126 7.87 1.55 9.01
C ASP A 126 8.44 2.93 8.71
N ASN A 127 9.54 3.00 7.96
CA ASN A 127 10.12 4.26 7.51
C ASN A 127 9.16 5.03 6.58
N LEU A 128 8.48 4.34 5.66
CA LEU A 128 7.47 4.97 4.81
C LEU A 128 6.28 5.49 5.63
N LYS A 129 5.81 4.73 6.61
CA LYS A 129 4.72 5.19 7.50
C LYS A 129 5.10 6.45 8.30
N MET A 130 6.34 6.58 8.73
CA MET A 130 6.84 7.82 9.36
C MET A 130 6.80 8.99 8.36
N SER A 131 7.26 8.78 7.13
CA SER A 131 7.19 9.79 6.06
C SER A 131 5.75 10.17 5.72
N ILE A 132 4.84 9.20 5.65
CA ILE A 132 3.39 9.45 5.46
C ILE A 132 2.80 10.30 6.60
N SER A 133 3.21 10.03 7.84
CA SER A 133 2.78 10.84 8.99
C SER A 133 3.24 12.30 8.84
N THR A 134 4.46 12.52 8.35
CA THR A 134 4.96 13.87 8.05
C THR A 134 4.14 14.53 6.94
N VAL A 135 3.91 13.83 5.83
CA VAL A 135 3.07 14.34 4.72
C VAL A 135 1.69 14.75 5.23
N LYS A 136 1.03 13.90 6.00
CA LYS A 136 -0.30 14.19 6.56
C LYS A 136 -0.28 15.42 7.48
N SER A 137 0.73 15.53 8.34
CA SER A 137 0.91 16.69 9.21
C SER A 137 1.13 17.97 8.42
N ASP A 138 1.95 17.94 7.37
CA ASP A 138 2.24 19.11 6.53
C ASP A 138 1.01 19.54 5.73
N LEU A 139 0.25 18.58 5.20
CA LEU A 139 -1.03 18.86 4.55
C LEU A 139 -2.00 19.53 5.52
N ASP A 140 -2.25 18.93 6.68
CA ASP A 140 -3.19 19.45 7.66
C ASP A 140 -2.80 20.87 8.15
N ALA A 141 -1.52 21.06 8.47
CA ALA A 141 -1.03 22.35 8.99
C ALA A 141 -1.06 23.47 7.94
N ASN A 142 -0.90 23.15 6.65
CA ASN A 142 -0.77 24.14 5.59
C ASN A 142 -1.95 24.17 4.62
N ARG A 143 -3.04 23.43 4.88
CA ARG A 143 -4.18 23.28 3.96
C ARG A 143 -4.66 24.59 3.36
N ASN A 144 -5.04 25.54 4.22
CA ASN A 144 -5.60 26.83 3.77
C ASN A 144 -4.58 27.65 2.99
N LYS A 145 -3.31 27.62 3.39
CA LYS A 145 -2.22 28.32 2.71
C LYS A 145 -1.99 27.75 1.33
N ILE A 146 -1.89 26.42 1.22
CA ILE A 146 -1.62 25.72 -0.05
C ILE A 146 -2.77 25.94 -1.02
N LEU A 147 -4.02 25.81 -0.59
CA LEU A 147 -5.20 26.00 -1.44
C LEU A 147 -5.38 27.44 -1.92
N ALA A 148 -4.88 28.41 -1.17
CA ALA A 148 -4.90 29.83 -1.58
C ALA A 148 -3.81 30.21 -2.58
N MET A 149 -2.81 29.36 -2.82
CA MET A 149 -1.73 29.62 -3.77
C MET A 149 -2.24 29.59 -5.23
N PRO A 150 -1.64 30.40 -6.14
CA PRO A 150 -1.81 30.20 -7.57
C PRO A 150 -1.42 28.78 -7.98
N LYS A 151 -1.97 28.28 -9.09
CA LYS A 151 -1.79 26.90 -9.56
C LYS A 151 -0.33 26.41 -9.54
N ASP A 152 0.58 27.19 -10.07
CA ASP A 152 1.97 26.75 -10.21
C ASP A 152 2.69 26.68 -8.84
N GLU A 153 2.39 27.61 -7.93
CA GLU A 153 2.87 27.56 -6.54
C GLU A 153 2.25 26.41 -5.77
N PHE A 154 0.96 26.13 -5.99
CA PHE A 154 0.26 24.96 -5.44
C PHE A 154 0.97 23.67 -5.87
N ILE A 155 1.24 23.51 -7.17
CA ILE A 155 1.94 22.32 -7.68
C ILE A 155 3.34 22.19 -7.06
N GLY A 156 4.08 23.30 -6.93
CA GLY A 156 5.38 23.34 -6.27
C GLY A 156 5.30 22.85 -4.83
N ALA A 157 4.39 23.41 -4.03
CA ALA A 157 4.18 23.04 -2.64
C ALA A 157 3.78 21.56 -2.47
N MET A 158 2.89 21.05 -3.34
CA MET A 158 2.49 19.65 -3.31
C MET A 158 3.63 18.70 -3.67
N LYS A 159 4.48 19.06 -4.63
CA LYS A 159 5.69 18.29 -4.98
C LYS A 159 6.72 18.28 -3.85
N ASP A 160 6.90 19.40 -3.16
CA ASP A 160 7.82 19.47 -2.02
C ASP A 160 7.36 18.55 -0.87
N ILE A 161 6.06 18.51 -0.61
CA ILE A 161 5.46 17.57 0.37
C ILE A 161 5.63 16.13 -0.11
N GLU A 162 5.37 15.83 -1.38
CA GLU A 162 5.50 14.51 -1.98
C GLU A 162 6.92 13.95 -1.83
N LYS A 163 7.93 14.78 -2.03
CA LYS A 163 9.34 14.38 -2.01
C LYS A 163 9.73 13.66 -0.72
N SER A 164 9.18 14.07 0.42
CA SER A 164 9.50 13.45 1.72
C SER A 164 9.05 11.99 1.82
N ALA A 165 7.98 11.61 1.13
CA ALA A 165 7.47 10.24 1.10
C ALA A 165 7.93 9.45 -0.14
N TYR A 166 8.28 10.12 -1.23
CA TYR A 166 8.70 9.48 -2.47
C TYR A 166 9.92 8.58 -2.28
N ASP A 167 11.00 9.10 -1.68
CA ASP A 167 12.22 8.33 -1.43
C ASP A 167 11.96 7.10 -0.54
N ALA A 168 11.06 7.23 0.44
CA ALA A 168 10.68 6.12 1.30
C ALA A 168 9.82 5.08 0.55
N ARG A 169 8.93 5.51 -0.36
CA ARG A 169 8.16 4.60 -1.23
C ARG A 169 9.06 3.80 -2.16
N VAL A 170 10.05 4.47 -2.77
CA VAL A 170 11.08 3.80 -3.60
C VAL A 170 11.79 2.71 -2.82
N LYS A 171 12.20 2.97 -1.57
CA LYS A 171 12.87 1.97 -0.73
C LYS A 171 12.00 0.76 -0.40
N VAL A 172 10.68 0.95 -0.21
CA VAL A 172 9.76 -0.18 -0.03
C VAL A 172 9.71 -1.01 -1.32
N GLN A 173 9.57 -0.37 -2.48
CA GLN A 173 9.57 -1.06 -3.77
C GLN A 173 10.86 -1.85 -3.99
N GLU A 174 12.03 -1.23 -3.76
CA GLU A 174 13.33 -1.89 -3.88
C GLU A 174 13.47 -3.10 -2.94
N SER A 175 12.99 -2.99 -1.69
CA SER A 175 13.01 -4.08 -0.72
C SER A 175 12.15 -5.26 -1.15
N ILE A 176 10.98 -4.99 -1.71
CA ILE A 176 10.07 -5.99 -2.28
C ILE A 176 10.71 -6.68 -3.48
N ASP A 177 11.28 -5.92 -4.42
CA ASP A 177 11.89 -6.45 -5.62
C ASP A 177 13.15 -7.27 -5.29
N ALA A 178 13.96 -6.81 -4.34
CA ALA A 178 15.11 -7.56 -3.84
C ALA A 178 14.68 -8.89 -3.21
N ALA A 179 13.62 -8.91 -2.40
CA ALA A 179 13.08 -10.14 -1.83
C ALA A 179 12.61 -11.11 -2.90
N LYS A 180 11.79 -10.66 -3.85
CA LYS A 180 11.31 -11.48 -4.98
C LYS A 180 12.46 -12.07 -5.81
N ASN A 181 13.53 -11.31 -6.01
CA ASN A 181 14.70 -11.74 -6.78
C ASN A 181 15.61 -12.69 -6.01
N SER A 182 15.64 -12.61 -4.68
CA SER A 182 16.46 -13.48 -3.84
C SER A 182 15.98 -14.93 -3.79
N PHE A 183 14.73 -15.17 -4.17
CA PHE A 183 14.06 -16.47 -4.12
C PHE A 183 13.69 -16.98 -5.52
N LYS A 184 14.55 -16.73 -6.50
CA LYS A 184 14.42 -17.28 -7.87
C LYS A 184 14.92 -18.71 -7.93
#